data_dc5ade27e105d2a2a3663a0e96a3f35d
#
_entry.id   dc5ade27e105d2a2a3663a0e96a3f35d
#
_cell.length_a   1.000
_cell.length_b   1.000
_cell.length_c   1.000
_cell.angle_alpha   90.00
_cell.angle_beta   90.00
_cell.angle_gamma   90.00
#
_symmetry.space_group_name_H-M   'P 1'
#
loop_
_entity.id
_entity.type
_entity.pdbx_description
1 polymer ?
#
loop_
_entity_poly.entity_id
_entity_poly.type
_entity_poly.pdbx_seq_one_letter_code
_entity_poly.pdbx_strand_id
1 'polypeptide(L)'
;FRRVLFRSPMQKGIDSYIKEQFGISEVDIRTYSPLTLAYIGDGIFDLVIRSVVVGKGNTRAGELHKRTSQIVKAHTQAEMIEKLLPMLTEEEAEVYRRGRNAKSPTMAKNATMSDYRKATGFEALMGYLYLKDEFERLVELVKTGVDELALKM
;
A
#
# COMPACT_ATOMS: atom_id res chain seq x y z
N PHE A 1 -30.22 -5.00 -9.73
CA PHE A 1 -30.50 -3.64 -10.13
C PHE A 1 -30.43 -2.69 -8.93
N ARG A 2 -31.02 -3.03 -7.82
CA ARG A 2 -30.89 -2.20 -6.65
C ARG A 2 -29.44 -2.11 -6.17
N ARG A 3 -28.68 -3.13 -6.42
CA ARG A 3 -27.27 -3.10 -6.09
C ARG A 3 -26.54 -1.97 -6.77
N VAL A 4 -26.94 -1.69 -8.01
CA VAL A 4 -26.33 -0.58 -8.73
C VAL A 4 -26.57 0.71 -7.97
N LEU A 5 -27.78 0.91 -7.48
CA LEU A 5 -28.09 2.11 -6.71
C LEU A 5 -27.28 2.19 -5.42
N PHE A 6 -27.20 1.08 -4.69
CA PHE A 6 -26.46 1.07 -3.45
C PHE A 6 -24.97 1.30 -3.65
N ARG A 7 -24.44 0.81 -4.76
CA ARG A 7 -23.00 0.89 -5.00
C ARG A 7 -22.59 2.19 -5.64
N SER A 8 -23.55 3.00 -6.07
CA SER A 8 -23.22 4.21 -6.79
C SER A 8 -22.20 5.10 -6.09
N PRO A 9 -22.34 5.43 -4.79
CA PRO A 9 -21.32 6.24 -4.11
C PRO A 9 -20.01 5.51 -3.93
N MET A 10 -20.05 4.18 -3.74
CA MET A 10 -18.85 3.40 -3.45
C MET A 10 -18.08 2.98 -4.69
N GLN A 11 -18.69 3.07 -5.86
CA GLN A 11 -18.02 2.69 -7.09
C GLN A 11 -16.85 3.60 -7.41
N LYS A 12 -16.83 4.81 -6.85
CA LYS A 12 -15.74 5.75 -7.08
C LYS A 12 -14.48 5.41 -6.28
N GLY A 13 -14.63 4.56 -5.27
CA GLY A 13 -13.53 4.30 -4.38
C GLY A 13 -13.36 5.38 -3.33
N ILE A 14 -12.49 5.09 -2.37
CA ILE A 14 -12.30 5.96 -1.21
C ILE A 14 -11.66 7.29 -1.61
N ASP A 15 -10.58 7.20 -2.40
CA ASP A 15 -9.85 8.41 -2.78
C ASP A 15 -10.73 9.37 -3.57
N SER A 16 -11.46 8.84 -4.54
CA SER A 16 -12.34 9.68 -5.37
C SER A 16 -13.41 10.36 -4.52
N TYR A 17 -13.96 9.65 -3.56
CA TYR A 17 -14.97 10.23 -2.69
C TYR A 17 -14.38 11.35 -1.82
N ILE A 18 -13.18 11.13 -1.29
CA ILE A 18 -12.51 12.16 -0.49
C ILE A 18 -12.29 13.41 -1.34
N LYS A 19 -11.78 13.23 -2.56
CA LYS A 19 -11.55 14.36 -3.45
C LYS A 19 -12.82 15.12 -3.74
N GLU A 20 -13.91 14.40 -3.98
CA GLU A 20 -15.19 15.05 -4.25
C GLU A 20 -15.62 15.91 -3.08
N GLN A 21 -15.52 15.40 -1.86
CA GLN A 21 -15.92 16.13 -0.67
C GLN A 21 -15.07 17.35 -0.40
N PHE A 22 -13.79 17.28 -0.71
CA PHE A 22 -12.84 18.37 -0.47
C PHE A 22 -12.64 19.28 -1.68
N GLY A 23 -13.41 19.07 -2.74
CA GLY A 23 -13.34 19.92 -3.92
C GLY A 23 -12.00 19.86 -4.64
N ILE A 24 -11.36 18.71 -4.64
CA ILE A 24 -10.05 18.52 -5.28
C ILE A 24 -10.24 17.94 -6.67
N SER A 25 -9.65 18.61 -7.67
CA SER A 25 -9.75 18.14 -9.05
C SER A 25 -8.90 16.90 -9.28
N GLU A 26 -9.33 16.07 -10.23
CA GLU A 26 -8.55 14.93 -10.65
C GLU A 26 -7.24 15.38 -11.26
N VAL A 27 -6.17 14.63 -10.96
CA VAL A 27 -4.83 14.90 -11.45
C VAL A 27 -4.34 13.64 -12.15
N ASP A 28 -3.62 13.82 -13.25
CA ASP A 28 -3.02 12.70 -13.95
C ASP A 28 -2.01 12.04 -13.01
N ILE A 29 -2.22 10.77 -12.72
CA ILE A 29 -1.39 10.03 -11.76
C ILE A 29 0.07 10.02 -12.18
N ARG A 30 0.34 10.15 -13.47
CA ARG A 30 1.72 10.16 -13.97
C ARG A 30 2.49 11.42 -13.55
N THR A 31 1.78 12.44 -13.06
CA THR A 31 2.43 13.66 -12.59
C THR A 31 2.94 13.56 -11.17
N TYR A 32 2.55 12.53 -10.44
CA TYR A 32 3.02 12.35 -9.07
C TYR A 32 4.41 11.75 -9.05
N SER A 33 5.26 12.27 -8.17
CA SER A 33 6.59 11.71 -7.98
C SER A 33 6.49 10.35 -7.26
N PRO A 34 7.51 9.49 -7.42
CA PRO A 34 7.50 8.22 -6.70
C PRO A 34 7.38 8.37 -5.18
N LEU A 35 7.98 9.42 -4.62
CA LEU A 35 7.91 9.63 -3.17
C LEU A 35 6.52 10.10 -2.72
N THR A 36 5.81 10.83 -3.58
CA THR A 36 4.41 11.17 -3.29
C THR A 36 3.55 9.92 -3.27
N LEU A 37 3.77 9.03 -4.24
CA LEU A 37 3.04 7.76 -4.28
C LEU A 37 3.37 6.92 -3.04
N ALA A 38 4.64 6.89 -2.64
CA ALA A 38 5.03 6.14 -1.45
C ALA A 38 4.40 6.72 -0.18
N TYR A 39 4.27 8.03 -0.11
CA TYR A 39 3.65 8.70 1.03
C TYR A 39 2.21 8.20 1.27
N ILE A 40 1.39 8.22 0.22
CA ILE A 40 0.01 7.75 0.36
C ILE A 40 -0.03 6.22 0.48
N GLY A 41 0.91 5.54 -0.19
CA GLY A 41 0.99 4.07 -0.13
C GLY A 41 1.31 3.54 1.25
N ASP A 42 2.15 4.25 1.99
CA ASP A 42 2.45 3.89 3.38
C ASP A 42 1.17 3.88 4.22
N GLY A 43 0.35 4.92 4.06
CA GLY A 43 -0.90 5.01 4.80
C GLY A 43 -1.90 3.92 4.45
N ILE A 44 -2.06 3.65 3.14
CA ILE A 44 -3.06 2.66 2.73
C ILE A 44 -2.61 1.24 3.08
N PHE A 45 -1.32 0.93 2.95
CA PHE A 45 -0.80 -0.37 3.35
C PHE A 45 -1.01 -0.59 4.84
N ASP A 46 -0.68 0.43 5.64
CA ASP A 46 -0.87 0.36 7.07
C ASP A 46 -2.35 0.12 7.42
N LEU A 47 -3.25 0.81 6.73
CA LEU A 47 -4.68 0.62 6.95
C LEU A 47 -5.12 -0.80 6.64
N VAL A 48 -4.66 -1.38 5.53
CA VAL A 48 -5.01 -2.75 5.17
C VAL A 48 -4.55 -3.72 6.25
N ILE A 49 -3.31 -3.58 6.70
CA ILE A 49 -2.78 -4.48 7.73
C ILE A 49 -3.53 -4.29 9.05
N ARG A 50 -3.80 -3.05 9.45
CA ARG A 50 -4.58 -2.79 10.66
C ARG A 50 -5.98 -3.39 10.59
N SER A 51 -6.61 -3.32 9.42
CA SER A 51 -7.93 -3.91 9.22
C SER A 51 -7.90 -5.41 9.46
N VAL A 52 -6.86 -6.09 8.96
CA VAL A 52 -6.73 -7.52 9.18
C VAL A 52 -6.48 -7.83 10.66
N VAL A 53 -5.55 -7.09 11.27
CA VAL A 53 -5.21 -7.31 12.68
C VAL A 53 -6.44 -7.13 13.58
N VAL A 54 -7.19 -6.06 13.35
CA VAL A 54 -8.42 -5.81 14.12
C VAL A 54 -9.46 -6.90 13.85
N GLY A 55 -9.56 -7.32 12.58
CA GLY A 55 -10.50 -8.37 12.19
C GLY A 55 -10.21 -9.72 12.82
N LYS A 56 -8.98 -9.96 13.24
CA LYS A 56 -8.60 -11.19 13.91
C LYS A 56 -9.05 -11.25 15.36
N GLY A 57 -9.41 -10.12 15.95
CA GLY A 57 -9.97 -10.10 17.28
C GLY A 57 -9.54 -8.91 18.10
N ASN A 58 -10.42 -8.51 19.00
CA ASN A 58 -10.16 -7.41 19.91
C ASN A 58 -9.11 -7.81 20.95
N THR A 59 -8.12 -6.93 21.14
CA THR A 59 -7.09 -7.16 22.16
C THR A 59 -6.53 -5.79 22.57
N ARG A 60 -5.52 -5.79 23.43
CA ARG A 60 -4.96 -4.55 23.95
C ARG A 60 -4.26 -3.78 22.84
N ALA A 61 -4.29 -2.45 22.95
CA ALA A 61 -3.69 -1.58 21.95
C ALA A 61 -2.21 -1.90 21.71
N GLY A 62 -1.46 -2.19 22.77
CA GLY A 62 -0.04 -2.54 22.63
C GLY A 62 0.18 -3.79 21.81
N GLU A 63 -0.70 -4.76 21.95
CA GLU A 63 -0.61 -5.99 21.17
C GLU A 63 -0.95 -5.73 19.70
N LEU A 64 -1.96 -4.91 19.45
CA LEU A 64 -2.32 -4.53 18.08
C LEU A 64 -1.15 -3.83 17.39
N HIS A 65 -0.52 -2.89 18.09
CA HIS A 65 0.65 -2.19 17.54
C HIS A 65 1.81 -3.13 17.25
N LYS A 66 2.04 -4.07 18.14
CA LYS A 66 3.14 -5.03 17.98
C LYS A 66 2.94 -5.87 16.72
N ARG A 67 1.73 -6.38 16.52
CA ARG A 67 1.42 -7.20 15.35
C ARG A 67 1.55 -6.41 14.06
N THR A 68 1.02 -5.19 14.07
CA THR A 68 1.09 -4.34 12.89
C THR A 68 2.53 -3.98 12.55
N SER A 69 3.31 -3.57 13.56
CA SER A 69 4.68 -3.12 13.34
C SER A 69 5.56 -4.17 12.69
N GLN A 70 5.35 -5.43 13.02
CA GLN A 70 6.17 -6.50 12.47
C GLN A 70 5.93 -6.68 10.97
N ILE A 71 4.78 -6.28 10.49
CA ILE A 71 4.44 -6.44 9.08
C ILE A 71 4.77 -5.19 8.26
N VAL A 72 4.57 -4.01 8.84
CA VAL A 72 4.75 -2.77 8.08
C VAL A 72 6.18 -2.25 8.12
N LYS A 73 7.09 -2.89 8.82
CA LYS A 73 8.47 -2.43 8.85
C LYS A 73 9.16 -2.65 7.50
N ALA A 74 10.21 -1.86 7.26
CA ALA A 74 10.88 -1.84 5.96
C ALA A 74 11.41 -3.21 5.54
N HIS A 75 12.00 -3.95 6.45
CA HIS A 75 12.55 -5.27 6.13
C HIS A 75 11.45 -6.21 5.63
N THR A 76 10.31 -6.26 6.31
CA THR A 76 9.21 -7.12 5.91
C THR A 76 8.65 -6.70 4.55
N GLN A 77 8.50 -5.40 4.33
CA GLN A 77 8.04 -4.91 3.04
C GLN A 77 9.00 -5.28 1.92
N ALA A 78 10.31 -5.20 2.19
CA ALA A 78 11.33 -5.59 1.21
C ALA A 78 11.20 -7.07 0.86
N GLU A 79 10.99 -7.92 1.84
CA GLU A 79 10.78 -9.35 1.57
C GLU A 79 9.50 -9.60 0.80
N MET A 80 8.43 -8.89 1.14
CA MET A 80 7.16 -9.04 0.43
C MET A 80 7.30 -8.71 -1.04
N ILE A 81 7.90 -7.57 -1.35
CA ILE A 81 7.98 -7.17 -2.76
C ILE A 81 8.84 -8.12 -3.57
N GLU A 82 9.90 -8.69 -2.97
CA GLU A 82 10.70 -9.68 -3.67
C GLU A 82 9.87 -10.90 -4.08
N LYS A 83 8.94 -11.29 -3.23
CA LYS A 83 8.04 -12.41 -3.57
C LYS A 83 7.02 -12.03 -4.62
N LEU A 84 6.66 -10.75 -4.69
CA LEU A 84 5.61 -10.29 -5.59
C LEU A 84 6.12 -9.95 -6.99
N LEU A 85 7.41 -9.68 -7.15
CA LEU A 85 7.97 -9.26 -8.43
C LEU A 85 7.52 -10.12 -9.61
N PRO A 86 7.53 -11.46 -9.52
CA PRO A 86 7.18 -12.27 -10.69
C PRO A 86 5.74 -12.11 -11.15
N MET A 87 4.84 -11.61 -10.29
CA MET A 87 3.43 -11.48 -10.66
C MET A 87 3.03 -10.05 -11.01
N LEU A 88 3.95 -9.11 -10.96
CA LEU A 88 3.64 -7.73 -11.30
C LEU A 88 3.48 -7.56 -12.80
N THR A 89 2.54 -6.69 -13.20
CA THR A 89 2.45 -6.27 -14.60
C THR A 89 3.63 -5.36 -14.92
N GLU A 90 3.86 -5.09 -16.21
CA GLU A 90 4.93 -4.17 -16.60
C GLU A 90 4.75 -2.81 -15.98
N GLU A 91 3.51 -2.30 -15.96
CA GLU A 91 3.21 -1.01 -15.37
C GLU A 91 3.50 -1.00 -13.87
N GLU A 92 3.06 -2.04 -13.17
CA GLU A 92 3.31 -2.17 -11.74
C GLU A 92 4.80 -2.24 -11.43
N ALA A 93 5.52 -3.03 -12.21
CA ALA A 93 6.97 -3.18 -12.02
C ALA A 93 7.70 -1.85 -12.26
N GLU A 94 7.23 -1.06 -13.22
CA GLU A 94 7.83 0.24 -13.49
C GLU A 94 7.61 1.21 -12.34
N VAL A 95 6.42 1.23 -11.76
CA VAL A 95 6.13 2.08 -10.60
C VAL A 95 7.02 1.68 -9.44
N TYR A 96 7.14 0.37 -9.19
CA TYR A 96 8.01 -0.13 -8.13
C TYR A 96 9.46 0.30 -8.37
N ARG A 97 9.96 0.11 -9.58
CA ARG A 97 11.34 0.43 -9.92
C ARG A 97 11.64 1.92 -9.70
N ARG A 98 10.73 2.78 -10.12
CA ARG A 98 10.91 4.22 -9.93
C ARG A 98 10.94 4.59 -8.46
N GLY A 99 10.09 3.97 -7.66
CA GLY A 99 10.08 4.19 -6.21
C GLY A 99 11.35 3.69 -5.54
N ARG A 100 11.79 2.50 -5.93
CA ARG A 100 13.02 1.93 -5.41
C ARG A 100 14.23 2.81 -5.71
N ASN A 101 14.24 3.43 -6.88
CA ASN A 101 15.36 4.24 -7.32
C ASN A 101 15.26 5.70 -6.90
N ALA A 102 14.16 6.12 -6.29
CA ALA A 102 13.99 7.50 -5.87
C ALA A 102 14.94 7.83 -4.72
N LYS A 103 15.46 9.05 -4.74
CA LYS A 103 16.33 9.51 -3.67
C LYS A 103 15.49 10.15 -2.59
N SER A 104 15.64 9.66 -1.38
CA SER A 104 14.94 10.20 -0.23
C SER A 104 15.95 10.86 0.71
N PRO A 105 15.61 12.01 1.31
CA PRO A 105 16.51 12.67 2.24
C PRO A 105 16.65 11.94 3.56
N THR A 106 15.73 11.03 3.87
CA THR A 106 15.74 10.32 5.15
C THR A 106 15.65 8.82 4.89
N MET A 107 16.10 8.05 5.87
CA MET A 107 16.03 6.60 5.85
C MET A 107 15.49 6.12 7.17
N ALA A 108 14.71 5.05 7.15
CA ALA A 108 14.15 4.48 8.35
C ALA A 108 15.27 4.00 9.27
N LYS A 109 15.07 4.23 10.57
CA LYS A 109 16.02 3.78 11.57
C LYS A 109 16.06 2.26 11.56
N ASN A 110 17.27 1.71 11.70
CA ASN A 110 17.49 0.26 11.76
C ASN A 110 17.18 -0.49 10.46
N ALA A 111 17.02 0.20 9.36
CA ALA A 111 16.82 -0.44 8.06
C ALA A 111 18.12 -0.35 7.26
N THR A 112 18.39 -1.40 6.45
CA THR A 112 19.48 -1.31 5.50
C THR A 112 19.04 -0.39 4.35
N MET A 113 20.00 0.14 3.60
CA MET A 113 19.67 0.97 2.44
C MET A 113 18.86 0.16 1.42
N SER A 114 19.22 -1.11 1.22
CA SER A 114 18.49 -1.97 0.30
C SER A 114 17.04 -2.17 0.73
N ASP A 115 16.83 -2.51 2.00
CA ASP A 115 15.48 -2.69 2.53
C ASP A 115 14.67 -1.40 2.42
N TYR A 116 15.28 -0.28 2.75
CA TYR A 116 14.61 1.00 2.70
C TYR A 116 14.12 1.32 1.27
N ARG A 117 15.00 1.11 0.28
CA ARG A 117 14.64 1.39 -1.11
C ARG A 117 13.54 0.47 -1.62
N LYS A 118 13.63 -0.81 -1.29
CA LYS A 118 12.60 -1.76 -1.69
C LYS A 118 11.27 -1.45 -1.03
N ALA A 119 11.29 -1.06 0.24
CA ALA A 119 10.07 -0.67 0.94
C ALA A 119 9.46 0.58 0.31
N THR A 120 10.29 1.56 -0.05
CA THR A 120 9.80 2.76 -0.72
C THR A 120 9.15 2.42 -2.06
N GLY A 121 9.78 1.53 -2.83
CA GLY A 121 9.21 1.07 -4.09
C GLY A 121 7.89 0.35 -3.89
N PHE A 122 7.82 -0.50 -2.88
CA PHE A 122 6.57 -1.20 -2.56
C PHE A 122 5.47 -0.21 -2.18
N GLU A 123 5.80 0.76 -1.34
CA GLU A 123 4.83 1.78 -0.94
C GLU A 123 4.37 2.61 -2.13
N ALA A 124 5.29 2.93 -3.05
CA ALA A 124 4.91 3.65 -4.25
C ALA A 124 3.91 2.85 -5.08
N LEU A 125 4.11 1.54 -5.19
CA LEU A 125 3.17 0.67 -5.88
C LEU A 125 1.81 0.66 -5.18
N MET A 126 1.80 0.59 -3.86
CA MET A 126 0.56 0.62 -3.10
C MET A 126 -0.19 1.93 -3.34
N GLY A 127 0.52 3.05 -3.29
CA GLY A 127 -0.09 4.37 -3.54
C GLY A 127 -0.63 4.48 -4.95
N TYR A 128 0.10 3.96 -5.92
CA TYR A 128 -0.32 3.98 -7.31
C TYR A 128 -1.63 3.22 -7.51
N LEU A 129 -1.70 2.01 -6.97
CA LEU A 129 -2.92 1.20 -7.10
C LEU A 129 -4.10 1.85 -6.38
N TYR A 130 -3.86 2.43 -5.22
CA TYR A 130 -4.91 3.11 -4.49
C TYR A 130 -5.45 4.30 -5.28
N LEU A 131 -4.57 5.15 -5.80
CA LEU A 131 -4.98 6.35 -6.53
C LEU A 131 -5.62 6.02 -7.88
N LYS A 132 -5.29 4.87 -8.46
CA LYS A 132 -5.93 4.40 -9.69
C LYS A 132 -7.25 3.69 -9.44
N ASP A 133 -7.69 3.63 -8.19
CA ASP A 133 -8.92 2.95 -7.83
C ASP A 133 -8.86 1.45 -8.09
N GLU A 134 -7.66 0.87 -8.00
CA GLU A 134 -7.45 -0.57 -8.16
C GLU A 134 -7.20 -1.22 -6.81
N PHE A 135 -8.13 -1.00 -5.91
CA PHE A 135 -7.98 -1.47 -4.53
C PHE A 135 -8.00 -2.99 -4.44
N GLU A 136 -8.78 -3.65 -5.29
CA GLU A 136 -8.82 -5.11 -5.29
C GLU A 136 -7.45 -5.69 -5.62
N ARG A 137 -6.79 -5.11 -6.62
CA ARG A 137 -5.44 -5.56 -6.99
C ARG A 137 -4.46 -5.31 -5.85
N LEU A 138 -4.58 -4.15 -5.19
CA LEU A 138 -3.74 -3.83 -4.05
C LEU A 138 -3.88 -4.90 -2.97
N VAL A 139 -5.11 -5.25 -2.61
CA VAL A 139 -5.37 -6.25 -1.56
C VAL A 139 -4.87 -7.63 -2.01
N GLU A 140 -5.04 -7.96 -3.28
CA GLU A 140 -4.53 -9.23 -3.82
C GLU A 140 -3.02 -9.33 -3.62
N LEU A 141 -2.29 -8.28 -3.95
CA LEU A 141 -0.84 -8.28 -3.80
C LEU A 141 -0.44 -8.40 -2.33
N VAL A 142 -1.10 -7.64 -1.45
CA VAL A 142 -0.80 -7.70 -0.03
C VAL A 142 -1.06 -9.10 0.52
N LYS A 143 -2.21 -9.69 0.18
CA LYS A 143 -2.56 -11.03 0.63
C LYS A 143 -1.53 -12.05 0.16
N THR A 144 -1.14 -11.97 -1.11
CA THR A 144 -0.15 -12.89 -1.65
C THR A 144 1.18 -12.75 -0.91
N GLY A 145 1.62 -11.51 -0.66
CA GLY A 145 2.87 -11.29 0.06
C GLY A 145 2.84 -11.83 1.47
N VAL A 146 1.73 -11.61 2.17
CA VAL A 146 1.55 -12.14 3.53
C VAL A 146 1.59 -13.66 3.52
N ASP A 147 0.90 -14.30 2.58
CA ASP A 147 0.85 -15.75 2.49
C ASP A 147 2.21 -16.33 2.12
N GLU A 148 2.91 -15.72 1.16
CA GLU A 148 4.22 -16.20 0.72
C GLU A 148 5.26 -16.16 1.84
N LEU A 149 5.16 -15.18 2.73
CA LEU A 149 6.08 -15.06 3.84
C LEU A 149 5.57 -15.75 5.11
N ALA A 150 4.38 -16.35 5.04
CA ALA A 150 3.73 -17.00 6.18
C ALA A 150 3.68 -16.08 7.41
N LEU A 151 3.35 -14.82 7.18
CA LEU A 151 3.29 -13.84 8.25
C LEU A 151 2.08 -14.09 9.15
N LYS A 152 2.30 -13.94 10.45
CA LYS A 152 1.25 -14.09 11.44
C LYS A 152 0.71 -12.72 11.82
N MET A 153 -0.62 -12.61 11.87
CA MET A 153 -1.26 -11.35 12.23
C MET A 153 -2.25 -11.49 13.36
#